data_102486324eaa007ef3bee585a69bc9da
#
_entry.id   102486324eaa007ef3bee585a69bc9da
#
_cell.length_a   1.000
_cell.length_b   1.000
_cell.length_c   1.000
_cell.angle_alpha   90.00
_cell.angle_beta   90.00
_cell.angle_gamma   90.00
#
_symmetry.space_group_name_H-M   'P 1'
#
loop_
_entity.id
_entity.type
_entity.pdbx_description
1 polymer ?
#
loop_
_entity_poly.entity_id
_entity_poly.type
_entity_poly.pdbx_seq_one_letter_code
_entity_poly.pdbx_strand_id
1 'polypeptide(L)'
;MFYEDEITYATNSVTKFEHLAGMFAVKESVIKVLEDGFIYDVEIKHKKNGAPYVVLHNKTKEIFESQFKSIEVSISHINDLAFAVAIAY
;
A
#
# COMPACT_ATOMS: atom_id res chain seq x y z
N MET A 1 5.31 9.58 -5.76
CA MET A 1 4.79 8.21 -5.59
C MET A 1 4.66 7.81 -4.12
N PHE A 2 5.63 8.19 -3.30
CA PHE A 2 5.57 7.90 -1.87
C PHE A 2 5.18 9.15 -1.07
N TYR A 3 4.36 8.94 -0.05
CA TYR A 3 3.96 9.98 0.89
C TYR A 3 5.08 10.21 1.91
N GLU A 4 5.06 11.37 2.54
CA GLU A 4 6.11 11.74 3.51
C GLU A 4 6.20 10.76 4.67
N ASP A 5 5.06 10.31 5.21
CA ASP A 5 5.05 9.35 6.31
C ASP A 5 5.56 7.97 5.88
N GLU A 6 5.36 7.60 4.61
CA GLU A 6 5.91 6.36 4.06
C GLU A 6 7.44 6.43 3.98
N ILE A 7 7.96 7.55 3.53
CA ILE A 7 9.40 7.77 3.43
C ILE A 7 10.02 7.79 4.83
N THR A 8 9.37 8.46 5.78
CA THR A 8 9.83 8.53 7.17
C THR A 8 9.88 7.14 7.80
N TYR A 9 8.84 6.33 7.59
CA TYR A 9 8.81 4.96 8.08
C TYR A 9 9.99 4.15 7.55
N ALA A 10 10.22 4.21 6.24
CA ALA A 10 11.29 3.46 5.60
C ALA A 10 12.67 3.97 6.02
N THR A 11 12.84 5.29 6.15
CA THR A 11 14.13 5.91 6.49
C THR A 11 14.60 5.51 7.88
N ASN A 12 13.68 5.27 8.80
CA ASN A 12 13.99 4.86 10.17
C ASN A 12 14.32 3.37 10.28
N SER A 13 14.48 2.68 9.15
CA SER A 13 14.76 1.26 9.09
C SER A 13 16.10 1.00 8.40
N VAL A 14 16.82 -0.04 8.85
CA VAL A 14 18.04 -0.49 8.19
C VAL A 14 17.75 -1.15 6.84
N THR A 15 16.48 -1.49 6.59
CA THR A 15 16.04 -2.14 5.35
C THR A 15 15.17 -1.19 4.51
N LYS A 16 15.63 0.05 4.37
CA LYS A 16 14.88 1.10 3.69
C LYS A 16 14.33 0.70 2.32
N PHE A 17 15.18 0.12 1.48
CA PHE A 17 14.77 -0.24 0.12
C PHE A 17 13.76 -1.37 0.10
N GLU A 18 13.88 -2.33 1.03
CA GLU A 18 12.91 -3.41 1.15
C GLU A 18 11.54 -2.89 1.57
N HIS A 19 11.51 -1.93 2.51
CA HIS A 19 10.26 -1.30 2.91
C HIS A 19 9.61 -0.54 1.76
N LEU A 20 10.39 0.23 1.01
CA LEU A 20 9.85 0.98 -0.14
C LEU A 20 9.35 0.03 -1.23
N ALA A 21 10.08 -1.06 -1.48
CA ALA A 21 9.65 -2.06 -2.47
C ALA A 21 8.34 -2.73 -2.03
N GLY A 22 8.20 -3.05 -0.75
CA GLY A 22 6.97 -3.62 -0.22
C GLY A 22 5.78 -2.67 -0.36
N MET A 23 5.99 -1.40 -0.04
CA MET A 23 4.96 -0.38 -0.19
C MET A 23 4.54 -0.20 -1.65
N PHE A 24 5.51 -0.20 -2.57
CA PHE A 24 5.21 -0.12 -3.99
C PHE A 24 4.38 -1.31 -4.45
N ALA A 25 4.74 -2.52 -4.00
CA ALA A 25 3.98 -3.73 -4.32
C ALA A 25 2.53 -3.64 -3.83
N VAL A 26 2.30 -3.06 -2.64
CA VAL A 26 0.94 -2.82 -2.13
C VAL A 26 0.19 -1.86 -3.05
N LYS A 27 0.81 -0.74 -3.41
CA LYS A 27 0.17 0.26 -4.29
C LYS A 27 -0.27 -0.37 -5.60
N GLU A 28 0.61 -1.15 -6.22
CA GLU A 28 0.30 -1.86 -7.47
C GLU A 28 -0.84 -2.86 -7.28
N SER A 29 -0.82 -3.63 -6.18
CA SER A 29 -1.85 -4.62 -5.88
C SER A 29 -3.22 -3.98 -5.71
N VAL A 30 -3.29 -2.83 -5.02
CA VAL A 30 -4.54 -2.10 -4.81
C VAL A 30 -5.12 -1.64 -6.15
N ILE A 31 -4.29 -1.04 -6.99
CA ILE A 31 -4.75 -0.55 -8.30
C ILE A 31 -5.23 -1.71 -9.18
N LYS A 32 -4.56 -2.86 -9.12
CA LYS A 32 -4.99 -4.03 -9.89
C LYS A 32 -6.34 -4.58 -9.42
N VAL A 33 -6.58 -4.61 -8.11
CA VAL A 33 -7.86 -5.12 -7.60
C VAL A 33 -9.00 -4.15 -7.90
N LEU A 34 -8.72 -2.85 -7.93
CA LEU A 34 -9.72 -1.83 -8.31
C LEU A 34 -9.90 -1.73 -9.82
N GLU A 35 -8.93 -2.18 -10.59
CA GLU A 35 -8.88 -2.12 -12.05
C GLU A 35 -8.90 -0.68 -12.59
N ASP A 36 -8.60 0.30 -11.74
CA ASP A 36 -8.60 1.73 -12.10
C ASP A 36 -7.93 2.51 -10.98
N GLY A 37 -7.65 3.79 -11.23
CA GLY A 37 -7.08 4.68 -10.24
C GLY A 37 -5.58 4.89 -10.47
N PHE A 38 -4.94 5.52 -9.48
CA PHE A 38 -3.54 5.92 -9.59
C PHE A 38 -2.76 5.49 -8.36
N ILE A 39 -1.57 4.95 -8.57
CA ILE A 39 -0.72 4.49 -7.47
C ILE A 39 -0.35 5.62 -6.51
N TYR A 40 -0.23 6.85 -6.97
CA TYR A 40 0.09 7.97 -6.10
C TYR A 40 -1.07 8.40 -5.19
N ASP A 41 -2.26 7.84 -5.39
CA ASP A 41 -3.41 8.07 -4.50
C ASP A 41 -3.51 7.01 -3.39
N VAL A 42 -2.60 6.05 -3.36
CA VAL A 42 -2.59 4.98 -2.37
C VAL A 42 -1.52 5.26 -1.34
N GLU A 43 -1.94 5.57 -0.12
CA GLU A 43 -1.02 5.81 1.00
C GLU A 43 -1.03 4.59 1.92
N ILE A 44 0.16 4.15 2.35
CA ILE A 44 0.29 3.01 3.24
C ILE A 44 0.68 3.53 4.63
N LYS A 45 -0.11 3.13 5.61
CA LYS A 45 0.15 3.42 7.02
C LYS A 45 0.34 2.10 7.77
N HIS A 46 0.85 2.18 8.98
CA HIS A 46 1.08 1.02 9.81
C HIS A 46 0.38 1.18 11.15
N LYS A 47 -0.25 0.11 11.61
CA LYS A 47 -0.84 0.03 12.94
C LYS A 47 0.28 -0.08 13.97
N LYS A 48 -0.06 0.06 15.25
CA LYS A 48 0.93 -0.06 16.33
C LYS A 48 1.62 -1.43 16.33
N ASN A 49 0.91 -2.47 15.91
CA ASN A 49 1.47 -3.83 15.84
C ASN A 49 2.30 -4.08 14.58
N GLY A 50 2.46 -3.06 13.72
CA GLY A 50 3.23 -3.16 12.49
C GLY A 50 2.45 -3.58 11.26
N ALA A 51 1.18 -3.96 11.41
CA ALA A 51 0.37 -4.40 10.28
C ALA A 51 0.07 -3.23 9.34
N PRO A 52 0.25 -3.40 8.03
CA PRO A 52 -0.04 -2.34 7.07
C PRO A 52 -1.54 -2.18 6.82
N TYR A 53 -1.93 -0.96 6.52
CA TYR A 53 -3.27 -0.68 5.99
C TYR A 53 -3.15 0.48 5.01
N VAL A 54 -4.16 0.64 4.15
CA VAL A 54 -4.12 1.67 3.11
C VAL A 54 -5.16 2.76 3.36
N VAL A 55 -4.78 3.97 2.97
CA VAL A 55 -5.70 5.12 2.92
C VAL A 55 -5.71 5.57 1.47
N LEU A 56 -6.89 5.60 0.88
CA LEU A 56 -7.06 6.01 -0.51
C LEU A 56 -7.44 7.48 -0.58
N HIS A 57 -6.96 8.16 -1.61
CA HIS A 57 -7.16 9.59 -1.80
C HIS A 57 -7.75 9.87 -3.18
N ASN A 58 -8.39 11.04 -3.29
CA ASN A 58 -8.85 11.60 -4.56
C ASN A 58 -9.72 10.63 -5.37
N LYS A 59 -9.48 10.55 -6.66
CA LYS A 59 -10.27 9.75 -7.58
C LYS A 59 -10.26 8.27 -7.23
N THR A 60 -9.12 7.75 -6.80
CA THR A 60 -8.97 6.35 -6.43
C THR A 60 -9.87 5.99 -5.25
N LYS A 61 -10.01 6.90 -4.28
CA LYS A 61 -10.93 6.72 -3.16
C LYS A 61 -12.38 6.62 -3.66
N GLU A 62 -12.77 7.49 -4.59
CA GLU A 62 -14.13 7.46 -5.17
C GLU A 62 -14.39 6.14 -5.90
N ILE A 63 -13.41 5.66 -6.66
CA ILE A 63 -13.53 4.39 -7.38
C ILE A 63 -13.74 3.24 -6.40
N PHE A 64 -12.96 3.21 -5.32
CA PHE A 64 -13.09 2.18 -4.29
C PHE A 64 -14.49 2.23 -3.66
N GLU A 65 -14.92 3.40 -3.21
CA GLU A 65 -16.19 3.56 -2.50
C GLU A 65 -17.40 3.23 -3.37
N SER A 66 -17.27 3.32 -4.68
CA SER A 66 -18.36 2.99 -5.59
C SER A 66 -18.58 1.48 -5.73
N GLN A 67 -17.60 0.66 -5.38
CA GLN A 67 -17.62 -0.79 -5.63
C GLN A 67 -17.43 -1.64 -4.38
N PHE A 68 -16.71 -1.14 -3.39
CA PHE A 68 -16.28 -1.93 -2.23
C PHE A 68 -16.50 -1.18 -0.93
N LYS A 69 -16.53 -1.92 0.17
CA LYS A 69 -16.69 -1.36 1.52
C LYS A 69 -15.39 -1.44 2.32
N SER A 70 -14.55 -2.41 2.01
CA SER A 70 -13.33 -2.65 2.76
C SER A 70 -12.21 -3.09 1.84
N ILE A 71 -10.98 -2.80 2.26
CA ILE A 71 -9.79 -3.28 1.58
C ILE A 71 -8.75 -3.68 2.64
N GLU A 72 -8.16 -4.84 2.46
CA GLU A 72 -7.11 -5.34 3.35
C GLU A 72 -5.90 -5.68 2.51
N VAL A 73 -4.71 -5.43 3.08
CA VAL A 73 -3.45 -5.67 2.40
C VAL A 73 -2.49 -6.43 3.31
N SER A 74 -1.57 -7.15 2.68
CA SER A 74 -0.51 -7.87 3.37
C SER A 74 0.77 -7.75 2.54
N ILE A 75 1.91 -7.70 3.23
CA ILE A 75 3.23 -7.63 2.60
C ILE A 75 4.07 -8.77 3.13
N SER A 76 4.80 -9.44 2.24
CA SER A 76 5.75 -10.47 2.61
C SER A 76 7.06 -10.24 1.88
N HIS A 77 8.17 -10.55 2.54
CA HIS A 77 9.51 -10.42 1.96
C HIS A 77 10.19 -11.77 1.95
N ILE A 78 10.82 -12.11 0.81
CA ILE A 78 11.64 -13.31 0.67
C ILE A 78 12.90 -12.89 -0.07
N ASN A 79 14.05 -12.91 0.63
CA ASN A 79 15.32 -12.45 0.07
C ASN A 79 15.19 -11.02 -0.47
N ASP A 80 15.42 -10.83 -1.77
CA ASP A 80 15.36 -9.52 -2.41
C ASP A 80 13.97 -9.21 -2.99
N LEU A 81 12.99 -10.08 -2.75
CA LEU A 81 11.65 -9.93 -3.32
C LEU A 81 10.65 -9.48 -2.29
N ALA A 82 9.75 -8.60 -2.70
CA ALA A 82 8.62 -8.19 -1.90
C ALA A 82 7.34 -8.61 -2.61
N PHE A 83 6.41 -9.19 -1.86
CA PHE A 83 5.11 -9.62 -2.36
C PHE A 83 4.02 -8.87 -1.60
N ALA A 84 2.98 -8.50 -2.30
CA ALA A 84 1.83 -7.88 -1.66
C ALA A 84 0.54 -8.49 -2.21
N VAL A 85 -0.45 -8.56 -1.34
CA VAL A 85 -1.79 -9.01 -1.69
C VAL A 85 -2.77 -7.95 -1.22
N ALA A 86 -3.75 -7.63 -2.04
CA ALA A 86 -4.84 -6.74 -1.69
C ALA A 86 -6.16 -7.46 -1.95
N ILE A 87 -7.06 -7.37 -0.98
CA ILE A 87 -8.40 -7.95 -1.09
C ILE A 87 -9.40 -6.84 -0.81
N ALA A 88 -10.31 -6.60 -1.77
CA ALA A 88 -11.37 -5.61 -1.62
C ALA A 88 -12.72 -6.33 -1.63
N TYR A 89 -13.64 -5.88 -0.76
CA TYR A 89 -14.96 -6.52 -0.66
C TYR A 89 -16.02 -5.58 -0.10
#